data_36c9e411b24ad63c00aa11d4cb56ac9e
#
_entry.id   36c9e411b24ad63c00aa11d4cb56ac9e
#
_cell.length_a   1.000
_cell.length_b   1.000
_cell.length_c   1.000
_cell.angle_alpha   90.00
_cell.angle_beta   90.00
_cell.angle_gamma   90.00
#
_symmetry.space_group_name_H-M   'P 1'
#
loop_
_entity.id
_entity.type
_entity.pdbx_description
1 polymer ?
#
loop_
_entity_poly.entity_id
_entity_poly.type
_entity_poly.pdbx_seq_one_letter_code
_entity_poly.pdbx_strand_id
1 'polypeptide(L)'
;MQRAVPAAIALLVTASVLITRQSGQPATQLRCRPSAEIWIIRHGEKAANASRTLDLDLSPAGVDRAKNLERLVTSGEWPRFQAVYATSPSAPPFVRREYETVAPLAEALDIQINVSFGAFETEALAADAMRTARSLAAADDCRSPAVLIAWEHCRIPKLRRALGCDTGRCRACWSDLDYDSVDRFRVFADGGVDVLPPTSEGFGGGETTDFAYAMCVDKESEEPGLDCVPPY
;
A
#
# COMPACT_ATOMS: atom_id res chain seq x y z
N MET A 1 -89.46 6.13 57.95
CA MET A 1 -89.45 6.21 56.48
C MET A 1 -88.04 6.32 56.02
N GLN A 2 -87.39 5.22 55.69
CA GLN A 2 -86.03 5.15 55.21
C GLN A 2 -86.05 4.97 53.67
N ARG A 3 -85.47 5.89 52.97
CA ARG A 3 -85.31 5.76 51.53
C ARG A 3 -83.97 5.09 51.19
N ALA A 4 -84.02 4.02 50.49
CA ALA A 4 -82.81 3.29 49.98
C ALA A 4 -82.21 4.07 48.80
N VAL A 5 -80.94 4.13 48.81
CA VAL A 5 -80.08 4.67 47.70
C VAL A 5 -79.56 3.51 46.88
N PRO A 6 -79.72 3.47 45.55
CA PRO A 6 -79.15 2.37 44.76
C PRO A 6 -77.67 2.56 44.55
N ALA A 7 -76.94 1.49 44.72
CA ALA A 7 -75.49 1.40 44.40
C ALA A 7 -75.27 1.36 42.89
N ALA A 8 -74.49 2.29 42.40
CA ALA A 8 -73.99 2.31 41.03
C ALA A 8 -72.76 1.37 40.91
N ILE A 9 -72.86 0.37 40.07
CA ILE A 9 -71.76 -0.54 39.74
C ILE A 9 -70.91 0.17 38.65
N ALA A 10 -69.69 0.57 39.00
CA ALA A 10 -68.72 1.08 38.05
C ALA A 10 -68.02 -0.11 37.38
N LEU A 11 -68.25 -0.29 36.09
CA LEU A 11 -67.48 -1.21 35.24
C LEU A 11 -66.11 -0.58 34.91
N LEU A 12 -65.05 -1.11 35.49
CA LEU A 12 -63.67 -0.81 35.12
C LEU A 12 -63.34 -1.61 33.85
N VAL A 13 -63.32 -0.94 32.70
CA VAL A 13 -62.78 -1.48 31.46
C VAL A 13 -61.26 -1.28 31.48
N THR A 14 -60.51 -2.38 31.76
CA THR A 14 -59.06 -2.37 31.64
C THR A 14 -58.69 -2.53 30.17
N ALA A 15 -58.25 -1.40 29.54
CA ALA A 15 -57.65 -1.44 28.20
C ALA A 15 -56.26 -2.04 28.30
N SER A 16 -56.09 -3.28 27.87
CA SER A 16 -54.79 -3.91 27.68
C SER A 16 -54.10 -3.31 26.46
N VAL A 17 -53.15 -2.41 26.68
CA VAL A 17 -52.27 -1.91 25.63
C VAL A 17 -51.29 -3.00 25.25
N LEU A 18 -51.55 -3.70 24.14
CA LEU A 18 -50.56 -4.57 23.49
C LEU A 18 -49.44 -3.70 22.92
N ILE A 19 -48.35 -3.56 23.69
CA ILE A 19 -47.10 -3.02 23.18
C ILE A 19 -46.48 -4.08 22.26
N THR A 20 -46.74 -3.98 20.95
CA THR A 20 -46.00 -4.70 19.94
C THR A 20 -44.55 -4.19 20.00
N ARG A 21 -43.66 -4.96 20.64
CA ARG A 21 -42.23 -4.79 20.47
C ARG A 21 -41.95 -5.05 19.00
N GLN A 22 -41.78 -3.95 18.22
CA GLN A 22 -41.10 -4.05 16.97
C GLN A 22 -39.69 -4.55 17.29
N SER A 23 -39.41 -5.81 16.91
CA SER A 23 -38.06 -6.34 16.85
C SER A 23 -37.29 -5.49 15.86
N GLY A 24 -36.59 -4.49 16.40
CA GLY A 24 -35.62 -3.72 15.61
C GLY A 24 -34.70 -4.73 14.96
N GLN A 25 -34.79 -4.88 13.65
CA GLN A 25 -33.74 -5.56 12.90
C GLN A 25 -32.41 -4.87 13.28
N PRO A 26 -31.39 -5.64 13.69
CA PRO A 26 -30.10 -5.04 13.94
C PRO A 26 -29.71 -4.31 12.65
N ALA A 27 -29.47 -3.02 12.77
CA ALA A 27 -28.88 -2.25 11.66
C ALA A 27 -27.76 -3.11 11.11
N THR A 28 -27.80 -3.41 9.81
CA THR A 28 -26.77 -4.20 9.13
C THR A 28 -25.49 -3.41 9.34
N GLN A 29 -24.74 -3.79 10.35
CA GLN A 29 -23.41 -3.23 10.60
C GLN A 29 -22.67 -3.51 9.30
N LEU A 30 -22.36 -2.46 8.54
CA LEU A 30 -21.48 -2.53 7.38
C LEU A 30 -20.18 -3.17 7.88
N ARG A 31 -20.11 -4.50 7.76
CA ARG A 31 -18.88 -5.21 8.10
C ARG A 31 -17.85 -4.75 7.10
N CYS A 32 -16.80 -4.09 7.57
CA CYS A 32 -15.68 -3.79 6.70
C CYS A 32 -15.16 -5.11 6.10
N ARG A 33 -14.67 -5.05 4.89
CA ARG A 33 -13.98 -6.17 4.25
C ARG A 33 -12.51 -6.12 4.68
N PRO A 34 -12.01 -7.13 5.45
CA PRO A 34 -10.63 -7.12 5.93
C PRO A 34 -9.66 -6.98 4.77
N SER A 35 -8.74 -6.04 4.88
CA SER A 35 -7.78 -5.73 3.82
C SER A 35 -6.47 -5.20 4.39
N ALA A 36 -5.39 -5.32 3.61
CA ALA A 36 -4.11 -4.68 3.84
C ALA A 36 -3.71 -3.87 2.61
N GLU A 37 -2.85 -2.88 2.77
CA GLU A 37 -2.33 -2.14 1.63
C GLU A 37 -0.89 -2.55 1.32
N ILE A 38 -0.54 -2.61 0.03
CA ILE A 38 0.83 -2.69 -0.46
C ILE A 38 1.16 -1.34 -1.07
N TRP A 39 2.22 -0.72 -0.59
CA TRP A 39 2.76 0.55 -1.04
C TRP A 39 4.06 0.29 -1.76
N ILE A 40 4.23 0.84 -2.95
CA ILE A 40 5.44 0.69 -3.75
C ILE A 40 6.05 2.06 -3.97
N ILE A 41 7.30 2.20 -3.60
CA ILE A 41 8.14 3.37 -3.85
C ILE A 41 9.34 2.97 -4.70
N ARG A 42 9.93 3.95 -5.37
CA ARG A 42 11.25 3.82 -5.95
C ARG A 42 12.31 4.03 -4.85
N HIS A 43 13.51 3.47 -5.03
CA HIS A 43 14.66 3.87 -4.22
C HIS A 43 14.95 5.37 -4.33
N GLY A 44 15.58 5.98 -3.33
CA GLY A 44 16.01 7.38 -3.35
C GLY A 44 17.04 7.68 -4.43
N GLU A 45 17.35 8.97 -4.59
CA GLU A 45 18.25 9.45 -5.62
C GLU A 45 19.64 8.83 -5.52
N LYS A 46 20.20 8.46 -6.67
CA LYS A 46 21.57 7.98 -6.81
C LYS A 46 22.55 9.14 -7.02
N ALA A 47 23.83 8.96 -6.67
CA ALA A 47 24.85 9.98 -6.90
C ALA A 47 25.03 10.26 -8.41
N ALA A 48 25.01 11.53 -8.80
CA ALA A 48 25.00 11.95 -10.20
C ALA A 48 26.30 11.64 -10.97
N ASN A 49 27.41 11.38 -10.27
CA ASN A 49 28.76 11.28 -10.84
C ASN A 49 29.37 9.89 -10.84
N ALA A 50 28.61 8.88 -10.43
CA ALA A 50 29.15 7.54 -10.48
C ALA A 50 29.20 7.06 -11.93
N SER A 51 30.36 6.59 -12.34
CA SER A 51 30.49 5.83 -13.57
C SER A 51 29.41 4.74 -13.57
N ARG A 52 28.74 4.53 -14.68
CA ARG A 52 27.55 3.65 -14.84
C ARG A 52 27.66 2.24 -14.22
N THR A 53 28.79 1.91 -13.66
CA THR A 53 29.13 0.57 -13.16
C THR A 53 29.30 0.44 -11.66
N LEU A 54 29.32 1.53 -10.85
CA LEU A 54 29.71 1.41 -9.43
C LEU A 54 28.88 2.25 -8.44
N ASP A 55 27.81 2.93 -8.86
CA ASP A 55 27.00 3.71 -7.92
C ASP A 55 25.90 2.83 -7.31
N LEU A 56 26.25 2.22 -6.23
CA LEU A 56 25.39 1.27 -5.54
C LEU A 56 24.58 1.90 -4.39
N ASP A 57 24.93 3.14 -4.00
CA ASP A 57 24.45 3.81 -2.80
C ASP A 57 23.59 5.03 -3.13
N LEU A 58 22.91 5.55 -2.10
CA LEU A 58 22.14 6.78 -2.19
C LEU A 58 23.06 8.01 -2.29
N SER A 59 22.61 9.02 -3.05
CA SER A 59 23.15 10.37 -2.97
C SER A 59 22.76 11.04 -1.66
N PRO A 60 23.35 12.22 -1.32
CA PRO A 60 22.86 13.02 -0.20
C PRO A 60 21.36 13.32 -0.26
N ALA A 61 20.83 13.62 -1.46
CA ALA A 61 19.38 13.83 -1.66
C ALA A 61 18.58 12.54 -1.39
N GLY A 62 19.07 11.38 -1.82
CA GLY A 62 18.46 10.08 -1.53
C GLY A 62 18.46 9.75 -0.04
N VAL A 63 19.54 10.10 0.68
CA VAL A 63 19.61 9.97 2.14
C VAL A 63 18.57 10.85 2.83
N ASP A 64 18.40 12.09 2.36
CA ASP A 64 17.40 13.00 2.93
C ASP A 64 15.98 12.54 2.62
N ARG A 65 15.72 11.93 1.45
CA ARG A 65 14.46 11.26 1.11
C ARG A 65 14.19 10.07 2.05
N ALA A 66 15.17 9.24 2.33
CA ALA A 66 15.04 8.12 3.28
C ALA A 66 14.63 8.59 4.69
N LYS A 67 15.19 9.70 5.17
CA LYS A 67 14.79 10.34 6.43
C LYS A 67 13.39 10.94 6.36
N ASN A 68 13.01 11.52 5.21
CA ASN A 68 11.64 12.02 5.04
C ASN A 68 10.61 10.89 5.07
N LEU A 69 10.93 9.73 4.49
CA LEU A 69 10.08 8.54 4.55
C LEU A 69 9.86 8.09 6.00
N GLU A 70 10.92 8.04 6.81
CA GLU A 70 10.83 7.79 8.25
C GLU A 70 9.91 8.81 8.93
N ARG A 71 10.09 10.11 8.65
CA ARG A 71 9.27 11.20 9.21
C ARG A 71 7.79 11.03 8.86
N LEU A 72 7.46 10.75 7.60
CA LEU A 72 6.07 10.58 7.14
C LEU A 72 5.33 9.51 7.95
N VAL A 73 6.00 8.41 8.26
CA VAL A 73 5.41 7.32 9.02
C VAL A 73 5.39 7.61 10.52
N THR A 74 6.45 8.16 11.08
CA THR A 74 6.54 8.45 12.52
C THR A 74 5.65 9.62 12.94
N SER A 75 5.39 10.57 12.03
CA SER A 75 4.42 11.65 12.26
C SER A 75 2.95 11.21 12.12
N GLY A 76 2.69 10.04 11.56
CA GLY A 76 1.33 9.54 11.28
C GLY A 76 0.72 10.10 9.99
N GLU A 77 1.48 10.79 9.14
CA GLU A 77 1.03 11.20 7.80
C GLU A 77 0.85 9.99 6.87
N TRP A 78 1.71 8.99 7.04
CA TRP A 78 1.62 7.70 6.37
C TRP A 78 1.28 6.58 7.36
N PRO A 79 0.74 5.43 6.89
CA PRO A 79 0.43 4.32 7.77
C PRO A 79 1.71 3.72 8.38
N ARG A 80 1.58 3.14 9.56
CA ARG A 80 2.64 2.31 10.11
C ARG A 80 2.70 1.00 9.31
N PHE A 81 3.85 0.70 8.74
CA PHE A 81 4.09 -0.54 8.00
C PHE A 81 4.38 -1.70 8.96
N GLN A 82 3.85 -2.90 8.65
CA GLN A 82 4.08 -4.14 9.38
C GLN A 82 5.11 -5.03 8.69
N ALA A 83 5.42 -4.76 7.43
CA ALA A 83 6.48 -5.43 6.68
C ALA A 83 7.11 -4.44 5.68
N VAL A 84 8.42 -4.56 5.50
CA VAL A 84 9.19 -3.75 4.55
C VAL A 84 10.04 -4.67 3.70
N TYR A 85 10.02 -4.45 2.40
CA TYR A 85 10.79 -5.19 1.40
C TYR A 85 11.74 -4.25 0.67
N ALA A 86 12.92 -4.76 0.38
CA ALA A 86 13.89 -4.12 -0.50
C ALA A 86 14.67 -5.17 -1.29
N THR A 87 15.31 -4.77 -2.37
CA THR A 87 16.23 -5.62 -3.12
C THR A 87 17.36 -6.12 -2.22
N SER A 88 17.73 -7.39 -2.37
CA SER A 88 18.87 -7.95 -1.68
C SER A 88 20.17 -7.26 -2.08
N PRO A 89 20.88 -6.62 -1.14
CA PRO A 89 22.19 -6.01 -1.45
C PRO A 89 23.29 -7.06 -1.68
N SER A 90 23.02 -8.32 -1.35
CA SER A 90 23.94 -9.44 -1.56
C SER A 90 23.71 -10.20 -2.85
N ALA A 91 22.65 -9.88 -3.61
CA ALA A 91 22.36 -10.48 -4.90
C ALA A 91 22.78 -9.53 -6.04
N PRO A 92 23.20 -10.05 -7.21
CA PRO A 92 23.43 -9.20 -8.38
C PRO A 92 22.20 -8.34 -8.70
N PRO A 93 22.37 -7.08 -9.08
CA PRO A 93 23.62 -6.33 -9.33
C PRO A 93 24.30 -5.73 -8.08
N PHE A 94 24.04 -6.23 -6.87
CA PHE A 94 24.63 -5.77 -5.59
C PHE A 94 24.27 -4.33 -5.21
N VAL A 95 23.11 -3.86 -5.63
CA VAL A 95 22.62 -2.49 -5.37
C VAL A 95 22.10 -2.37 -3.95
N ARG A 96 22.43 -1.29 -3.26
CA ARG A 96 22.01 -1.04 -1.86
C ARG A 96 20.96 0.05 -1.74
N ARG A 97 20.69 0.82 -2.76
CA ARG A 97 19.80 1.99 -2.72
C ARG A 97 18.40 1.68 -2.21
N GLU A 98 17.83 0.55 -2.63
CA GLU A 98 16.50 0.13 -2.19
C GLU A 98 16.50 -0.14 -0.68
N TYR A 99 17.51 -0.85 -0.20
CA TYR A 99 17.71 -1.12 1.22
C TYR A 99 17.94 0.18 2.00
N GLU A 100 18.86 1.03 1.54
CA GLU A 100 19.23 2.30 2.21
C GLU A 100 18.05 3.28 2.26
N THR A 101 17.15 3.24 1.28
CA THR A 101 15.95 4.09 1.25
C THR A 101 15.00 3.77 2.41
N VAL A 102 14.87 2.50 2.79
CA VAL A 102 13.92 2.10 3.83
C VAL A 102 14.58 1.78 5.17
N ALA A 103 15.90 1.78 5.25
CA ALA A 103 16.61 1.42 6.47
C ALA A 103 16.30 2.34 7.67
N PRO A 104 16.28 3.69 7.54
CA PRO A 104 15.92 4.56 8.66
C PRO A 104 14.50 4.30 9.17
N LEU A 105 13.56 4.10 8.27
CA LEU A 105 12.17 3.77 8.61
C LEU A 105 12.08 2.41 9.33
N ALA A 106 12.74 1.38 8.82
CA ALA A 106 12.70 0.05 9.41
C ALA A 106 13.29 0.05 10.83
N GLU A 107 14.38 0.80 11.05
CA GLU A 107 14.96 1.02 12.36
C GLU A 107 13.98 1.71 13.31
N ALA A 108 13.34 2.82 12.88
CA ALA A 108 12.36 3.55 13.68
C ALA A 108 11.11 2.72 14.02
N LEU A 109 10.77 1.74 13.19
CA LEU A 109 9.64 0.83 13.39
C LEU A 109 10.01 -0.44 14.20
N ASP A 110 11.29 -0.69 14.42
CA ASP A 110 11.84 -1.93 15.01
C ASP A 110 11.39 -3.19 14.21
N ILE A 111 11.54 -3.14 12.88
CA ILE A 111 11.21 -4.24 11.98
C ILE A 111 12.39 -4.58 11.08
N GLN A 112 12.53 -5.87 10.73
CA GLN A 112 13.51 -6.30 9.75
C GLN A 112 13.05 -6.03 8.33
N ILE A 113 13.99 -5.55 7.49
CA ILE A 113 13.76 -5.44 6.05
C ILE A 113 13.87 -6.83 5.44
N ASN A 114 12.86 -7.26 4.70
CA ASN A 114 12.94 -8.50 3.93
C ASN A 114 13.78 -8.24 2.65
N VAL A 115 14.97 -8.80 2.63
CA VAL A 115 15.93 -8.73 1.52
C VAL A 115 16.13 -10.10 0.86
N SER A 116 15.11 -10.95 0.87
CA SER A 116 15.20 -12.31 0.34
C SER A 116 15.21 -12.37 -1.19
N PHE A 117 14.94 -11.26 -1.87
CA PHE A 117 14.75 -11.21 -3.33
C PHE A 117 15.77 -10.30 -3.99
N GLY A 118 16.44 -10.81 -5.04
CA GLY A 118 17.27 -10.01 -5.94
C GLY A 118 16.41 -9.14 -6.87
N ALA A 119 17.04 -8.16 -7.53
CA ALA A 119 16.35 -7.20 -8.41
C ALA A 119 15.55 -7.88 -9.54
N PHE A 120 15.97 -9.07 -9.98
CA PHE A 120 15.32 -9.82 -11.06
C PHE A 120 14.20 -10.75 -10.59
N GLU A 121 14.02 -10.95 -9.29
CA GLU A 121 13.04 -11.86 -8.71
C GLU A 121 11.71 -11.17 -8.39
N THR A 122 11.29 -10.25 -9.26
CA THR A 122 10.14 -9.37 -9.06
C THR A 122 8.82 -10.15 -8.84
N GLU A 123 8.57 -11.24 -9.57
CA GLU A 123 7.36 -12.05 -9.39
C GLU A 123 7.38 -12.83 -8.07
N ALA A 124 8.55 -13.33 -7.67
CA ALA A 124 8.70 -14.02 -6.39
C ALA A 124 8.45 -13.05 -5.23
N LEU A 125 9.01 -11.83 -5.30
CA LEU A 125 8.72 -10.75 -4.37
C LEU A 125 7.22 -10.45 -4.32
N ALA A 126 6.57 -10.23 -5.49
CA ALA A 126 5.15 -9.93 -5.55
C ALA A 126 4.30 -11.01 -4.87
N ALA A 127 4.60 -12.27 -5.16
CA ALA A 127 3.91 -13.41 -4.55
C ALA A 127 4.07 -13.44 -3.02
N ASP A 128 5.27 -13.13 -2.52
CA ASP A 128 5.54 -13.07 -1.09
C ASP A 128 4.84 -11.90 -0.41
N ALA A 129 4.94 -10.69 -0.98
CA ALA A 129 4.27 -9.50 -0.48
C ALA A 129 2.74 -9.68 -0.44
N MET A 130 2.17 -10.34 -1.47
CA MET A 130 0.75 -10.68 -1.50
C MET A 130 0.35 -11.67 -0.40
N ARG A 131 1.17 -12.68 -0.11
CA ARG A 131 0.91 -13.61 1.00
C ARG A 131 0.95 -12.88 2.33
N THR A 132 1.94 -12.03 2.54
CA THR A 132 2.09 -11.20 3.74
C THR A 132 0.89 -10.27 3.92
N ALA A 133 0.50 -9.54 2.88
CA ALA A 133 -0.66 -8.64 2.92
C ALA A 133 -1.97 -9.39 3.23
N ARG A 134 -2.20 -10.56 2.62
CA ARG A 134 -3.38 -11.40 2.93
C ARG A 134 -3.39 -11.89 4.37
N SER A 135 -2.24 -12.32 4.88
CA SER A 135 -2.11 -12.75 6.27
C SER A 135 -2.42 -11.62 7.24
N LEU A 136 -1.87 -10.43 6.97
CA LEU A 136 -2.15 -9.21 7.73
C LEU A 136 -3.64 -8.83 7.67
N ALA A 137 -4.24 -8.87 6.48
CA ALA A 137 -5.66 -8.59 6.29
C ALA A 137 -6.55 -9.58 7.06
N ALA A 138 -6.20 -10.86 7.06
CA ALA A 138 -6.96 -11.90 7.77
C ALA A 138 -6.87 -11.77 9.31
N ALA A 139 -5.78 -11.20 9.82
CA ALA A 139 -5.54 -10.99 11.24
C ALA A 139 -6.10 -9.64 11.75
N ASP A 140 -6.57 -8.78 10.85
CA ASP A 140 -6.90 -7.40 11.17
C ASP A 140 -8.41 -7.15 11.31
N ASP A 141 -8.79 -6.45 12.39
CA ASP A 141 -10.15 -5.98 12.64
C ASP A 141 -10.39 -4.62 11.96
N CYS A 142 -10.15 -4.53 10.62
CA CYS A 142 -10.44 -3.32 9.84
C CYS A 142 -9.51 -2.12 10.05
N ARG A 143 -8.30 -2.33 10.49
CA ARG A 143 -7.27 -1.28 10.65
C ARG A 143 -6.45 -1.02 9.41
N SER A 144 -6.60 -1.87 8.37
CA SER A 144 -5.89 -1.79 7.10
C SER A 144 -4.35 -1.71 7.28
N PRO A 145 -3.72 -2.78 7.79
CA PRO A 145 -2.26 -2.83 7.90
C PRO A 145 -1.60 -2.64 6.54
N ALA A 146 -0.34 -2.22 6.54
CA ALA A 146 0.36 -1.87 5.32
C ALA A 146 1.72 -2.57 5.19
N VAL A 147 2.09 -2.85 3.95
CA VAL A 147 3.37 -3.40 3.50
C VAL A 147 4.05 -2.36 2.61
N LEU A 148 5.33 -2.10 2.81
CA LEU A 148 6.13 -1.21 1.96
C LEU A 148 7.11 -2.01 1.11
N ILE A 149 7.24 -1.66 -0.16
CA ILE A 149 8.22 -2.22 -1.09
C ILE A 149 9.01 -1.08 -1.70
N ALA A 150 10.32 -1.03 -1.46
CA ALA A 150 11.24 -0.16 -2.18
C ALA A 150 11.90 -0.96 -3.30
N TRP A 151 11.71 -0.54 -4.56
CA TRP A 151 12.15 -1.31 -5.70
C TRP A 151 12.81 -0.45 -6.79
N GLU A 152 13.44 -1.12 -7.73
CA GLU A 152 14.07 -0.50 -8.88
C GLU A 152 13.00 -0.08 -9.92
N HIS A 153 13.07 1.18 -10.39
CA HIS A 153 12.00 1.81 -11.18
C HIS A 153 11.69 1.08 -12.49
N CYS A 154 12.70 0.51 -13.18
CA CYS A 154 12.47 -0.28 -14.40
C CYS A 154 11.70 -1.59 -14.14
N ARG A 155 11.67 -2.05 -12.89
CA ARG A 155 11.02 -3.29 -12.49
C ARG A 155 9.67 -3.08 -11.81
N ILE A 156 9.37 -1.85 -11.38
CA ILE A 156 8.06 -1.53 -10.79
C ILE A 156 6.90 -1.84 -11.75
N PRO A 157 6.96 -1.57 -13.07
CA PRO A 157 5.88 -1.96 -13.97
C PRO A 157 5.59 -3.47 -13.97
N LYS A 158 6.64 -4.30 -13.90
CA LYS A 158 6.52 -5.76 -13.78
C LYS A 158 5.93 -6.16 -12.41
N LEU A 159 6.36 -5.51 -11.35
CA LEU A 159 5.83 -5.69 -10.00
C LEU A 159 4.33 -5.38 -9.95
N ARG A 160 3.89 -4.26 -10.52
CA ARG A 160 2.48 -3.89 -10.62
C ARG A 160 1.64 -4.99 -11.29
N ARG A 161 2.10 -5.51 -12.43
CA ARG A 161 1.40 -6.59 -13.14
C ARG A 161 1.30 -7.85 -12.29
N ALA A 162 2.38 -8.23 -11.63
CA ALA A 162 2.41 -9.38 -10.74
C ALA A 162 1.49 -9.23 -9.51
N LEU A 163 1.21 -7.99 -9.09
CA LEU A 163 0.24 -7.67 -8.04
C LEU A 163 -1.21 -7.58 -8.56
N GLY A 164 -1.44 -7.84 -9.83
CA GLY A 164 -2.79 -7.88 -10.41
C GLY A 164 -3.25 -6.59 -11.07
N CYS A 165 -2.33 -5.67 -11.39
CA CYS A 165 -2.67 -4.50 -12.19
C CYS A 165 -2.74 -4.86 -13.67
N ASP A 166 -3.90 -4.69 -14.28
CA ASP A 166 -4.04 -4.77 -15.72
C ASP A 166 -3.56 -3.48 -16.43
N THR A 167 -3.31 -3.58 -17.72
CA THR A 167 -2.76 -2.50 -18.55
C THR A 167 -3.64 -1.24 -18.62
N GLY A 168 -4.89 -1.30 -18.17
CA GLY A 168 -5.82 -0.16 -18.21
C GLY A 168 -5.79 0.69 -16.94
N ARG A 169 -5.29 0.16 -15.82
CA ARG A 169 -5.36 0.79 -14.50
C ARG A 169 -4.04 1.29 -13.95
N CYS A 170 -2.91 0.79 -14.43
CA CYS A 170 -1.59 1.21 -14.01
C CYS A 170 -0.83 1.90 -15.13
N ARG A 171 0.02 2.86 -14.74
CA ARG A 171 0.98 3.44 -15.67
C ARG A 171 1.89 2.34 -16.20
N ALA A 172 2.07 2.29 -17.52
CA ALA A 172 2.93 1.30 -18.17
C ALA A 172 4.40 1.46 -17.75
N CYS A 173 4.83 2.69 -17.49
CA CYS A 173 6.21 3.05 -17.20
C CYS A 173 6.35 3.83 -15.91
N TRP A 174 7.56 3.84 -15.36
CA TRP A 174 8.00 4.74 -14.30
C TRP A 174 9.09 5.65 -14.85
N SER A 175 8.95 6.95 -14.70
CA SER A 175 9.93 7.92 -15.16
C SER A 175 11.24 7.81 -14.37
N ASP A 176 12.39 7.93 -15.04
CA ASP A 176 13.70 8.00 -14.39
C ASP A 176 13.86 9.21 -13.46
N LEU A 177 13.05 10.23 -13.66
CA LEU A 177 13.06 11.46 -12.87
C LEU A 177 12.04 11.45 -11.73
N ASP A 178 11.16 10.45 -11.72
CA ASP A 178 10.11 10.32 -10.70
C ASP A 178 10.63 9.50 -9.49
N TYR A 179 10.97 10.21 -8.44
CA TYR A 179 11.32 9.64 -7.13
C TYR A 179 10.23 9.84 -6.09
N ASP A 180 9.14 10.54 -6.43
CA ASP A 180 8.14 11.00 -5.47
C ASP A 180 6.83 10.20 -5.52
N SER A 181 6.54 9.57 -6.64
CA SER A 181 5.33 8.78 -6.81
C SER A 181 5.31 7.54 -5.93
N VAL A 182 4.10 7.20 -5.45
CA VAL A 182 3.83 6.00 -4.67
C VAL A 182 2.64 5.28 -5.27
N ASP A 183 2.82 4.02 -5.65
CA ASP A 183 1.71 3.17 -6.06
C ASP A 183 1.12 2.43 -4.87
N ARG A 184 -0.19 2.25 -4.90
CA ARG A 184 -0.91 1.63 -3.79
C ARG A 184 -1.88 0.57 -4.27
N PHE A 185 -1.90 -0.56 -3.59
CA PHE A 185 -2.79 -1.69 -3.85
C PHE A 185 -3.49 -2.07 -2.56
N ARG A 186 -4.79 -2.31 -2.61
CA ARG A 186 -5.52 -2.90 -1.50
C ARG A 186 -5.73 -4.39 -1.75
N VAL A 187 -5.24 -5.20 -0.84
CA VAL A 187 -5.32 -6.66 -0.90
C VAL A 187 -6.30 -7.14 0.15
N PHE A 188 -7.32 -7.86 -0.28
CA PHE A 188 -8.31 -8.42 0.62
C PHE A 188 -7.91 -9.81 1.11
N ALA A 189 -8.38 -10.20 2.29
CA ALA A 189 -8.12 -11.51 2.87
C ALA A 189 -8.55 -12.67 1.95
N ASP A 190 -9.60 -12.48 1.15
CA ASP A 190 -10.08 -13.45 0.15
C ASP A 190 -9.25 -13.49 -1.15
N GLY A 191 -8.25 -12.63 -1.26
CA GLY A 191 -7.33 -12.57 -2.40
C GLY A 191 -7.72 -11.56 -3.49
N GLY A 192 -8.83 -10.84 -3.36
CA GLY A 192 -9.15 -9.73 -4.25
C GLY A 192 -8.11 -8.60 -4.16
N VAL A 193 -7.91 -7.87 -5.25
CA VAL A 193 -6.99 -6.72 -5.30
C VAL A 193 -7.68 -5.53 -5.95
N ASP A 194 -7.59 -4.39 -5.29
CA ASP A 194 -7.98 -3.09 -5.84
C ASP A 194 -6.72 -2.23 -6.05
N VAL A 195 -6.62 -1.61 -7.20
CA VAL A 195 -5.62 -0.57 -7.47
C VAL A 195 -6.15 0.74 -6.91
N LEU A 196 -5.42 1.32 -5.98
CA LEU A 196 -5.78 2.60 -5.37
C LEU A 196 -5.18 3.77 -6.17
N PRO A 197 -5.75 4.97 -6.04
CA PRO A 197 -5.11 6.16 -6.59
C PRO A 197 -3.68 6.28 -6.07
N PRO A 198 -2.70 6.60 -6.94
CA PRO A 198 -1.33 6.86 -6.52
C PRO A 198 -1.28 8.07 -5.57
N THR A 199 -0.26 8.12 -4.74
CA THR A 199 0.04 9.26 -3.88
C THR A 199 1.49 9.71 -4.10
N SER A 200 1.97 10.63 -3.28
CA SER A 200 3.31 11.22 -3.36
C SER A 200 3.96 11.17 -1.99
N GLU A 201 5.29 11.07 -1.96
CA GLU A 201 6.09 11.26 -0.75
C GLU A 201 6.09 12.72 -0.29
N GLY A 202 5.78 13.66 -1.20
CA GLY A 202 5.76 15.09 -0.92
C GLY A 202 7.14 15.68 -0.61
N PHE A 203 8.21 14.95 -0.93
CA PHE A 203 9.57 15.43 -0.71
C PHE A 203 10.01 16.43 -1.78
N GLY A 204 9.32 16.43 -2.91
CA GLY A 204 9.72 17.15 -4.11
C GLY A 204 10.87 16.43 -4.79
N GLY A 205 11.14 16.78 -6.00
CA GLY A 205 12.22 16.18 -6.80
C GLY A 205 11.72 16.00 -8.21
N GLY A 206 12.01 16.98 -9.05
CA GLY A 206 12.17 16.84 -10.46
C GLY A 206 10.95 16.39 -11.24
N GLU A 207 9.85 17.13 -11.19
CA GLU A 207 9.16 17.38 -12.45
C GLU A 207 10.10 18.22 -13.34
N THR A 208 11.14 17.60 -13.88
CA THR A 208 11.71 18.15 -15.09
C THR A 208 10.85 17.62 -16.21
N THR A 209 10.19 18.52 -16.91
CA THR A 209 9.40 18.29 -18.11
C THR A 209 10.22 17.72 -19.28
N ASP A 210 11.47 17.41 -19.06
CA ASP A 210 12.33 16.76 -20.04
C ASP A 210 12.07 15.26 -20.01
N PHE A 211 11.37 14.82 -21.03
CA PHE A 211 11.02 13.43 -21.34
C PHE A 211 12.25 12.56 -21.67
N ALA A 212 13.18 12.45 -20.75
CA ALA A 212 14.21 11.44 -20.84
C ALA A 212 13.64 10.12 -20.28
N TYR A 213 12.82 9.45 -21.05
CA TYR A 213 12.52 8.04 -20.79
C TYR A 213 13.83 7.27 -20.99
N ALA A 214 14.53 6.96 -19.90
CA ALA A 214 15.52 5.91 -19.99
C ALA A 214 14.77 4.63 -20.36
N MET A 215 15.14 4.03 -21.47
CA MET A 215 14.60 2.76 -21.87
C MET A 215 15.01 1.73 -20.83
N CYS A 216 14.06 1.27 -20.05
CA CYS A 216 14.23 0.10 -19.19
C CYS A 216 14.33 -1.13 -20.11
N VAL A 217 15.50 -1.36 -20.66
CA VAL A 217 15.79 -2.54 -21.45
C VAL A 217 16.04 -3.67 -20.47
N ASP A 218 15.16 -4.64 -20.45
CA ASP A 218 15.41 -5.91 -19.78
C ASP A 218 16.51 -6.65 -20.57
N LYS A 219 17.76 -6.55 -20.07
CA LYS A 219 18.90 -7.18 -20.75
C LYS A 219 18.89 -8.71 -20.70
N GLU A 220 17.97 -9.30 -19.94
CA GLU A 220 17.86 -10.76 -19.81
C GLU A 220 16.74 -11.36 -20.63
N SER A 221 15.73 -10.58 -20.99
CA SER A 221 14.79 -10.92 -22.05
C SER A 221 15.17 -10.09 -23.28
N GLU A 222 15.46 -10.69 -24.39
CA GLU A 222 15.63 -10.00 -25.68
C GLU A 222 14.34 -9.27 -26.12
N GLU A 223 13.31 -9.33 -25.29
CA GLU A 223 12.09 -8.54 -25.45
C GLU A 223 12.32 -7.15 -24.82
N PRO A 224 12.29 -6.06 -25.62
CA PRO A 224 12.19 -4.73 -25.06
C PRO A 224 10.99 -4.73 -24.10
N GLY A 225 11.18 -4.22 -22.88
CA GLY A 225 10.08 -4.05 -21.94
C GLY A 225 8.97 -3.30 -22.66
N LEU A 226 8.00 -4.04 -23.17
CA LEU A 226 7.03 -3.63 -24.19
C LEU A 226 6.20 -2.40 -23.81
N ASP A 227 6.33 -1.90 -22.60
CA ASP A 227 5.44 -0.92 -22.03
C ASP A 227 6.08 0.45 -21.75
N CYS A 228 7.38 0.62 -22.00
CA CYS A 228 8.09 1.88 -21.77
C CYS A 228 8.54 2.61 -23.06
N VAL A 229 7.93 2.29 -24.19
CA VAL A 229 8.12 3.09 -25.42
C VAL A 229 7.19 4.30 -25.33
N PRO A 230 7.71 5.55 -25.37
CA PRO A 230 6.84 6.72 -25.40
C PRO A 230 5.94 6.63 -26.64
N PRO A 231 4.67 7.03 -26.54
CA PRO A 231 3.86 7.25 -27.74
C PRO A 231 4.55 8.35 -28.55
N TYR A 232 4.86 8.06 -29.81
CA TYR A 232 5.38 9.01 -30.77
C TYR A 232 4.41 10.16 -31.00
#